data_f045f043d1797b06975e855d44f2100b
#
_entry.id   f045f043d1797b06975e855d44f2100b
#
_cell.length_a   1.000
_cell.length_b   1.000
_cell.length_c   1.000
_cell.angle_alpha   90.00
_cell.angle_beta   90.00
_cell.angle_gamma   90.00
#
_symmetry.space_group_name_H-M   'P 1'
#
loop_
_entity.id
_entity.type
_entity.pdbx_description
1 polymer ?
#
loop_
_entity_poly.entity_id
_entity_poly.type
_entity_poly.pdbx_seq_one_letter_code
_entity_poly.pdbx_strand_id
1 'polypeptide(L)'
;MAEPFTIYKLTILNMLDKVDFPLTNTQISDFFLEQEYTDYFRVQQVLNDLADSGLIRTESTHSNTQYYITAAGRETLGFFRDKLTDAIEHDTIAYF
;
A
#
# COMPACT_ATOMS: atom_id res chain seq x y z
N MET A 1 4.11 10.86 -17.03
CA MET A 1 3.05 10.05 -16.40
C MET A 1 3.68 9.00 -15.51
N ALA A 2 3.22 8.86 -14.28
CA ALA A 2 3.76 7.83 -13.39
C ALA A 2 3.32 6.44 -13.86
N GLU A 3 4.20 5.46 -13.70
CA GLU A 3 3.87 4.08 -14.01
C GLU A 3 2.81 3.56 -13.04
N PRO A 4 1.91 2.65 -13.48
CA PRO A 4 0.90 2.09 -12.59
C PRO A 4 1.47 1.48 -11.31
N PHE A 5 2.59 0.77 -11.40
CA PHE A 5 3.23 0.18 -10.21
C PHE A 5 3.67 1.24 -9.21
N THR A 6 4.16 2.38 -9.68
CA THR A 6 4.55 3.49 -8.79
C THR A 6 3.32 3.99 -8.02
N ILE A 7 2.21 4.18 -8.71
CA ILE A 7 0.96 4.63 -8.09
C ILE A 7 0.47 3.59 -7.07
N TYR A 8 0.53 2.31 -7.41
CA TYR A 8 0.10 1.25 -6.48
C TYR A 8 0.98 1.20 -5.24
N LYS A 9 2.30 1.35 -5.39
CA LYS A 9 3.22 1.42 -4.25
C LYS A 9 2.88 2.58 -3.32
N LEU A 10 2.69 3.75 -3.90
CA LEU A 10 2.34 4.94 -3.13
C LEU A 10 0.98 4.81 -2.45
N THR A 11 0.02 4.16 -3.11
CA THR A 11 -1.29 3.90 -2.55
C THR A 11 -1.19 3.02 -1.31
N ILE A 12 -0.40 1.96 -1.37
CA ILE A 12 -0.19 1.07 -0.22
C ILE A 12 0.50 1.81 0.91
N LEU A 13 1.55 2.57 0.62
CA LEU A 13 2.24 3.36 1.64
C LEU A 13 1.28 4.36 2.29
N ASN A 14 0.43 4.99 1.50
CA ASN A 14 -0.56 5.93 2.02
C ASN A 14 -1.57 5.24 2.94
N MET A 15 -2.05 4.05 2.56
CA MET A 15 -2.96 3.27 3.40
C MET A 15 -2.33 2.96 4.76
N LEU A 16 -1.08 2.48 4.75
CA LEU A 16 -0.37 2.12 5.96
C LEU A 16 -0.05 3.32 6.84
N ASP A 17 0.19 4.48 6.23
CA ASP A 17 0.48 5.71 6.96
C ASP A 17 -0.76 6.28 7.65
N LYS A 18 -1.94 6.02 7.12
CA LYS A 18 -3.19 6.56 7.65
C LYS A 18 -3.71 5.83 8.88
N VAL A 19 -3.19 4.65 9.18
CA VAL A 19 -3.65 3.84 10.30
C VAL A 19 -2.51 3.63 11.29
N ASP A 20 -2.85 3.38 12.56
CA ASP A 20 -1.88 3.18 13.65
C ASP A 20 -1.60 1.70 13.90
N PHE A 21 -2.13 0.82 13.05
CA PHE A 21 -2.02 -0.63 13.22
C PHE A 21 -1.62 -1.26 11.90
N PRO A 22 -1.08 -2.49 11.92
CA PRO A 22 -0.72 -3.15 10.67
C PRO A 22 -1.96 -3.54 9.87
N LEU A 23 -1.80 -3.59 8.55
CA LEU A 23 -2.85 -4.08 7.66
C LEU A 23 -2.45 -5.47 7.17
N THR A 24 -3.44 -6.35 7.02
CA THR A 24 -3.21 -7.69 6.50
C THR A 24 -3.16 -7.66 4.97
N ASN A 25 -2.57 -8.71 4.40
CA ASN A 25 -2.57 -8.90 2.96
C ASN A 25 -3.99 -8.83 2.40
N THR A 26 -4.94 -9.50 3.05
CA THR A 26 -6.33 -9.53 2.63
C THR A 26 -6.94 -8.13 2.61
N GLN A 27 -6.70 -7.31 3.64
CA GLN A 27 -7.22 -5.96 3.71
C GLN A 27 -6.71 -5.09 2.57
N ILE A 28 -5.41 -5.18 2.29
CA ILE A 28 -4.80 -4.39 1.21
C ILE A 28 -5.30 -4.89 -0.15
N SER A 29 -5.31 -6.20 -0.37
CA SER A 29 -5.75 -6.80 -1.63
C SER A 29 -7.22 -6.47 -1.90
N ASP A 30 -8.08 -6.58 -0.89
CA ASP A 30 -9.50 -6.28 -1.03
C ASP A 30 -9.73 -4.83 -1.44
N PHE A 31 -8.95 -3.89 -0.89
CA PHE A 31 -9.07 -2.49 -1.29
C PHE A 31 -8.84 -2.34 -2.79
N PHE A 32 -7.74 -2.91 -3.31
CA PHE A 32 -7.42 -2.80 -4.74
C PHE A 32 -8.45 -3.49 -5.62
N LEU A 33 -8.96 -4.61 -5.19
CA LEU A 33 -9.95 -5.37 -5.95
C LEU A 33 -11.32 -4.66 -5.95
N GLU A 34 -11.75 -4.14 -4.82
CA GLU A 34 -13.01 -3.40 -4.70
C GLU A 34 -13.00 -2.12 -5.51
N GLN A 35 -11.87 -1.42 -5.54
CA GLN A 35 -11.72 -0.19 -6.32
C GLN A 35 -11.41 -0.48 -7.80
N GLU A 36 -11.22 -1.74 -8.14
CA GLU A 36 -10.89 -2.17 -9.50
C GLU A 36 -9.61 -1.53 -10.04
N TYR A 37 -8.65 -1.25 -9.16
CA TYR A 37 -7.38 -0.64 -9.57
C TYR A 37 -6.48 -1.63 -10.29
N THR A 38 -6.44 -2.88 -9.82
CA THR A 38 -5.61 -3.93 -10.41
C THR A 38 -6.06 -5.30 -9.88
N ASP A 39 -5.34 -6.36 -10.26
CA ASP A 39 -5.64 -7.71 -9.83
C ASP A 39 -4.81 -8.14 -8.62
N TYR A 40 -5.16 -9.29 -8.06
CA TYR A 40 -4.51 -9.85 -6.88
C TYR A 40 -3.01 -10.07 -7.08
N PHE A 41 -2.63 -10.60 -8.24
CA PHE A 41 -1.21 -10.93 -8.49
C PHE A 41 -0.34 -9.68 -8.52
N ARG A 42 -0.84 -8.60 -9.08
CA ARG A 42 -0.10 -7.34 -9.13
C ARG A 42 0.04 -6.72 -7.74
N VAL A 43 -0.99 -6.83 -6.91
CA VAL A 43 -0.91 -6.37 -5.53
C VAL A 43 0.18 -7.13 -4.79
N GLN A 44 0.24 -8.46 -4.94
CA GLN A 44 1.29 -9.26 -4.30
C GLN A 44 2.68 -8.88 -4.78
N GLN A 45 2.83 -8.63 -6.08
CA GLN A 45 4.11 -8.20 -6.64
C GLN A 45 4.54 -6.84 -6.07
N VAL A 46 3.61 -5.90 -5.96
CA VAL A 46 3.88 -4.57 -5.40
C VAL A 46 4.28 -4.68 -3.92
N LEU A 47 3.57 -5.50 -3.15
CA LEU A 47 3.91 -5.72 -1.74
C LEU A 47 5.31 -6.32 -1.58
N ASN A 48 5.66 -7.29 -2.40
CA ASN A 48 6.99 -7.89 -2.36
C ASN A 48 8.07 -6.87 -2.71
N ASP A 49 7.84 -6.05 -3.72
CA ASP A 49 8.78 -4.99 -4.11
C ASP A 49 8.98 -3.97 -3.00
N LEU A 50 7.91 -3.57 -2.33
CA LEU A 50 8.00 -2.63 -1.22
C LEU A 50 8.78 -3.23 -0.04
N ALA A 51 8.55 -4.49 0.27
CA ALA A 51 9.26 -5.18 1.35
C ALA A 51 10.75 -5.33 1.00
N ASP A 52 11.07 -5.73 -0.22
CA ASP A 52 12.44 -5.88 -0.68
C ASP A 52 13.21 -4.55 -0.66
N SER A 53 12.51 -3.46 -0.90
CA SER A 53 13.09 -2.10 -0.88
C SER A 53 13.18 -1.51 0.52
N GLY A 54 12.67 -2.20 1.54
CA GLY A 54 12.71 -1.71 2.91
C GLY A 54 11.71 -0.61 3.23
N LEU A 55 10.72 -0.40 2.37
CA LEU A 55 9.69 0.63 2.56
C LEU A 55 8.55 0.15 3.44
N ILE A 56 8.34 -1.16 3.52
CA ILE A 56 7.41 -1.78 4.44
C ILE A 56 8.09 -2.95 5.14
N ARG A 57 7.57 -3.31 6.31
CA ARG A 57 8.02 -4.47 7.07
C ARG A 57 6.89 -5.50 7.09
N THR A 58 7.27 -6.76 6.92
CA THR A 58 6.32 -7.87 6.89
C THR A 58 6.42 -8.70 8.16
N GLU A 59 5.28 -9.04 8.74
CA GLU A 59 5.22 -10.01 9.83
C GLU A 59 4.18 -11.08 9.47
N SER A 60 4.61 -12.35 9.50
CA SER A 60 3.73 -13.48 9.20
C SER A 60 3.34 -14.20 10.48
N THR A 61 2.05 -14.50 10.62
CA THR A 61 1.51 -15.33 11.68
C THR A 61 0.93 -16.59 11.06
N HIS A 62 0.33 -17.46 11.89
CA HIS A 62 -0.30 -18.70 11.39
C HIS A 62 -1.35 -18.46 10.33
N SER A 63 -2.09 -17.37 10.44
CA SER A 63 -3.28 -17.14 9.63
C SER A 63 -3.15 -15.92 8.71
N ASN A 64 -2.19 -15.04 8.97
CA ASN A 64 -2.09 -13.74 8.29
C ASN A 64 -0.67 -13.34 8.01
N THR A 65 -0.50 -12.55 6.93
CA THR A 65 0.69 -11.71 6.74
C THR A 65 0.25 -10.27 7.00
N GLN A 66 0.97 -9.59 7.88
CA GLN A 66 0.70 -8.20 8.24
C GLN A 66 1.83 -7.31 7.77
N TYR A 67 1.49 -6.07 7.45
CA TYR A 67 2.44 -5.10 6.89
C TYR A 67 2.45 -3.82 7.72
N TYR A 68 3.65 -3.28 7.90
CA TYR A 68 3.90 -2.03 8.62
C TYR A 68 4.67 -1.09 7.70
N ILE A 69 4.35 0.19 7.72
CA ILE A 69 5.20 1.17 7.03
C ILE A 69 6.46 1.40 7.85
N THR A 70 7.60 1.54 7.16
CA THR A 70 8.87 1.87 7.81
C THR A 70 9.11 3.37 7.75
N ALA A 71 10.14 3.86 8.48
CA ALA A 71 10.54 5.26 8.38
C ALA A 71 10.92 5.63 6.95
N ALA A 72 11.63 4.73 6.24
CA ALA A 72 11.96 4.92 4.83
C ALA A 72 10.70 4.98 3.96
N GLY A 73 9.69 4.18 4.28
CA GLY A 73 8.41 4.21 3.57
C GLY A 73 7.69 5.54 3.73
N ARG A 74 7.66 6.08 4.95
CA ARG A 74 7.06 7.40 5.22
C ARG A 74 7.79 8.51 4.48
N GLU A 75 9.11 8.46 4.47
CA GLU A 75 9.93 9.44 3.77
C GLU A 75 9.65 9.41 2.27
N THR A 76 9.65 8.22 1.69
CA THR A 76 9.35 8.03 0.28
C THR A 76 7.95 8.53 -0.07
N LEU A 77 6.95 8.21 0.76
CA LEU A 77 5.59 8.70 0.56
C LEU A 77 5.55 10.23 0.56
N GLY A 78 6.28 10.86 1.48
CA GLY A 78 6.35 12.32 1.55
C GLY A 78 6.90 12.96 0.29
N PHE A 79 7.93 12.36 -0.31
CA PHE A 79 8.53 12.87 -1.54
C PHE A 79 7.60 12.75 -2.75
N PHE A 80 6.78 11.70 -2.80
CA PHE A 80 5.99 11.39 -4.00
C PHE A 80 4.49 11.52 -3.78
N ARG A 81 4.06 12.13 -2.69
CA ARG A 81 2.64 12.24 -2.36
C ARG A 81 1.83 12.94 -3.46
N ASP A 82 2.44 13.87 -4.16
CA ASP A 82 1.81 14.59 -5.27
C ASP A 82 1.45 13.69 -6.45
N LYS A 83 2.02 12.49 -6.51
CA LYS A 83 1.68 11.50 -7.55
C LYS A 83 0.34 10.82 -7.27
N LEU A 84 -0.15 10.86 -6.03
CA LEU A 84 -1.45 10.33 -5.69
C LEU A 84 -2.54 11.30 -6.11
N THR A 85 -3.59 10.78 -6.73
CA THR A 85 -4.73 11.61 -7.10
C THR A 85 -5.65 11.82 -5.91
N ASP A 86 -6.45 12.89 -5.94
CA ASP A 86 -7.45 13.15 -4.92
C ASP A 86 -8.44 12.00 -4.83
N ALA A 87 -8.77 11.38 -5.97
CA ALA A 87 -9.68 10.24 -6.01
C ALA A 87 -9.12 9.06 -5.21
N ILE A 88 -7.83 8.74 -5.37
CA ILE A 88 -7.20 7.63 -4.65
C ILE A 88 -7.17 7.92 -3.15
N GLU A 89 -6.81 9.15 -2.76
CA GLU A 89 -6.81 9.53 -1.35
C GLU A 89 -8.21 9.46 -0.75
N HIS A 90 -9.22 9.93 -1.47
CA HIS A 90 -10.61 9.85 -1.05
C HIS A 90 -11.04 8.40 -0.84
N ASP A 91 -10.73 7.51 -1.80
CA ASP A 91 -11.08 6.10 -1.71
C ASP A 91 -10.40 5.44 -0.51
N THR A 92 -9.15 5.79 -0.25
CA THR A 92 -8.42 5.27 0.91
C THR A 92 -9.08 5.68 2.22
N ILE A 93 -9.43 6.94 2.35
CA ILE A 93 -10.11 7.47 3.54
C ILE A 93 -11.47 6.80 3.72
N ALA A 94 -12.23 6.68 2.66
CA ALA A 94 -13.57 6.08 2.70
C ALA A 94 -13.54 4.59 3.06
N TYR A 95 -12.46 3.88 2.71
CA TYR A 95 -12.32 2.47 3.03
C TYR A 95 -12.09 2.25 4.53
N PHE A 96 -11.37 3.15 5.17
CA PHE A 96 -11.07 3.10 6.60
C PHE A 96 -11.94 4.05 7.41
#